data_05478c0309b3bd4881f5ef1ae520557f
#
_entry.id   05478c0309b3bd4881f5ef1ae520557f
#
_cell.length_a   1.000
_cell.length_b   1.000
_cell.length_c   1.000
_cell.angle_alpha   90.00
_cell.angle_beta   90.00
_cell.angle_gamma   90.00
#
_symmetry.space_group_name_H-M   'P 1'
#
loop_
_entity.id
_entity.type
_entity.pdbx_description
1 polymer ?
#
loop_
_entity_poly.entity_id
_entity_poly.type
_entity_poly.pdbx_seq_one_letter_code
_entity_poly.pdbx_strand_id
1 'polypeptide(L)'
;MGANGISAALPLDMLRSAQTMEGLHSEAQILVWLAERISSNKYSVERIPLNKMSRWVLDGETGNILHESGNFFRAIGLNIEIGSPIVMKWQQPIILQQEVGILGFIAKNINGVLHVLAQAKMEPGNINLVQISPTVQATRSNYLQAHGGKRPAFVDYFIEPGHGVLLLDQLHSEQGGRYYRKRNRNVIIQISLFIFQTVKLMVTDHLLVH
;
A
#
# COMPACT_ATOMS: atom_id res chain seq x y z
N MET A 1 20.66 8.50 19.16
CA MET A 1 19.47 9.10 18.54
C MET A 1 19.94 10.27 17.69
N GLY A 2 20.23 10.04 16.42
CA GLY A 2 20.69 11.08 15.49
C GLY A 2 19.47 11.74 14.86
N ALA A 3 19.31 13.03 15.09
CA ALA A 3 18.36 13.84 14.33
C ALA A 3 18.82 13.87 12.88
N ASN A 4 18.23 13.06 12.02
CA ASN A 4 18.38 13.19 10.58
C ASN A 4 17.73 14.51 10.16
N GLY A 5 18.58 15.50 9.89
CA GLY A 5 18.16 16.82 9.47
C GLY A 5 17.31 16.74 8.20
N ILE A 6 16.06 17.13 8.31
CA ILE A 6 15.22 17.43 7.15
C ILE A 6 15.95 18.54 6.40
N SER A 7 16.35 18.30 5.15
CA SER A 7 17.01 19.30 4.32
C SER A 7 16.11 20.54 4.19
N ALA A 8 16.65 21.73 4.40
CA ALA A 8 15.91 22.99 4.22
C ALA A 8 15.42 23.21 2.78
N ALA A 9 15.98 22.51 1.79
CA ALA A 9 15.55 22.52 0.40
C ALA A 9 14.25 21.74 0.17
N LEU A 10 13.90 20.79 1.03
CA LEU A 10 12.74 19.94 0.87
C LEU A 10 11.39 20.70 0.81
N PRO A 11 11.13 21.71 1.69
CA PRO A 11 9.88 22.48 1.61
C PRO A 11 9.71 23.24 0.29
N LEU A 12 10.80 23.74 -0.30
CA LEU A 12 10.77 24.46 -1.58
C LEU A 12 10.46 23.53 -2.76
N ASP A 13 11.07 22.37 -2.79
CA ASP A 13 10.81 21.35 -3.83
C ASP A 13 9.38 20.82 -3.75
N MET A 14 8.85 20.64 -2.55
CA MET A 14 7.45 20.25 -2.35
C MET A 14 6.48 21.34 -2.79
N LEU A 15 6.78 22.62 -2.49
CA LEU A 15 5.96 23.76 -2.94
C LEU A 15 6.00 23.90 -4.47
N ARG A 16 7.16 23.76 -5.09
CA ARG A 16 7.31 23.77 -6.54
C ARG A 16 6.51 22.62 -7.18
N SER A 17 6.62 21.43 -6.64
CA SER A 17 5.87 20.27 -7.11
C SER A 17 4.36 20.52 -7.02
N ALA A 18 3.87 21.06 -5.90
CA ALA A 18 2.45 21.36 -5.72
C ALA A 18 1.93 22.46 -6.67
N GLN A 19 2.80 23.32 -7.21
CA GLN A 19 2.45 24.39 -8.16
C GLN A 19 2.67 24.02 -9.63
N THR A 20 3.37 22.90 -9.88
CA THR A 20 3.68 22.45 -11.23
C THR A 20 2.48 21.69 -11.80
N MET A 21 1.98 22.10 -12.94
CA MET A 21 0.83 21.46 -13.59
C MET A 21 1.24 20.33 -14.54
N GLU A 22 2.51 20.25 -14.92
CA GLU A 22 3.03 19.25 -15.85
C GLU A 22 4.16 18.46 -15.18
N GLY A 23 4.01 17.15 -15.17
CA GLY A 23 5.04 16.20 -14.73
C GLY A 23 5.80 15.57 -15.91
N LEU A 24 6.55 14.53 -15.63
CA LEU A 24 7.26 13.74 -16.66
C LEU A 24 6.28 13.09 -17.65
N HIS A 25 5.09 12.76 -17.20
CA HIS A 25 3.99 12.20 -17.98
C HIS A 25 2.74 13.05 -17.81
N SER A 26 2.04 13.31 -18.90
CA SER A 26 0.72 13.95 -18.83
C SER A 26 -0.32 12.99 -18.24
N GLU A 27 -1.41 13.53 -17.72
CA GLU A 27 -2.54 12.73 -17.23
C GLU A 27 -3.03 11.75 -18.30
N ALA A 28 -3.14 12.18 -19.55
CA ALA A 28 -3.55 11.32 -20.67
C ALA A 28 -2.60 10.13 -20.87
N GLN A 29 -1.28 10.33 -20.76
CA GLN A 29 -0.30 9.25 -20.86
C GLN A 29 -0.43 8.25 -19.68
N ILE A 30 -0.67 8.75 -18.47
CA ILE A 30 -0.88 7.91 -17.28
C ILE A 30 -2.16 7.06 -17.45
N LEU A 31 -3.26 7.67 -17.93
CA LEU A 31 -4.51 6.96 -18.17
C LEU A 31 -4.40 5.89 -19.25
N VAL A 32 -3.69 6.18 -20.36
CA VAL A 32 -3.41 5.19 -21.42
C VAL A 32 -2.60 4.03 -20.87
N TRP A 33 -1.51 4.31 -20.13
CA TRP A 33 -0.71 3.27 -19.51
C TRP A 33 -1.53 2.40 -18.54
N LEU A 34 -2.39 3.01 -17.72
CA LEU A 34 -3.26 2.27 -16.79
C LEU A 34 -4.27 1.40 -17.54
N ALA A 35 -4.89 1.93 -18.61
CA ALA A 35 -5.82 1.18 -19.46
C ALA A 35 -5.15 -0.05 -20.11
N GLU A 36 -3.89 0.09 -20.57
CA GLU A 36 -3.10 -1.04 -21.07
C GLU A 36 -2.86 -2.11 -20.00
N ARG A 37 -2.56 -1.69 -18.75
CA ARG A 37 -2.39 -2.64 -17.62
C ARG A 37 -3.69 -3.35 -17.28
N ILE A 38 -4.82 -2.65 -17.30
CA ILE A 38 -6.16 -3.24 -17.09
C ILE A 38 -6.46 -4.25 -18.19
N SER A 39 -6.28 -3.89 -19.47
CA SER A 39 -6.61 -4.75 -20.61
C SER A 39 -5.70 -5.98 -20.74
N SER A 40 -4.44 -5.87 -20.33
CA SER A 40 -3.49 -6.99 -20.33
C SER A 40 -3.65 -7.93 -19.12
N ASN A 41 -4.44 -7.54 -18.13
CA ASN A 41 -4.65 -8.32 -16.92
C ASN A 41 -5.59 -9.50 -17.19
N LYS A 42 -5.15 -10.70 -16.82
CA LYS A 42 -5.93 -11.94 -17.03
C LYS A 42 -6.69 -12.41 -15.79
N TYR A 43 -6.78 -11.59 -14.76
CA TYR A 43 -7.51 -11.94 -13.54
C TYR A 43 -9.02 -11.85 -13.77
N SER A 44 -9.73 -12.83 -13.23
CA SER A 44 -11.19 -12.78 -13.05
C SER A 44 -11.50 -12.82 -11.55
N VAL A 45 -12.52 -12.11 -11.13
CA VAL A 45 -12.99 -12.11 -9.75
C VAL A 45 -14.48 -12.47 -9.75
N GLU A 46 -14.82 -13.54 -9.04
CA GLU A 46 -16.17 -14.03 -8.90
C GLU A 46 -16.56 -14.07 -7.41
N ARG A 47 -17.78 -13.68 -7.11
CA ARG A 47 -18.32 -13.84 -5.76
C ARG A 47 -18.80 -15.25 -5.55
N ILE A 48 -18.30 -15.91 -4.52
CA ILE A 48 -18.72 -17.24 -4.11
C ILE A 48 -19.27 -17.21 -2.68
N PRO A 49 -20.14 -18.15 -2.30
CA PRO A 49 -20.55 -18.31 -0.90
C PRO A 49 -19.36 -18.56 0.02
N LEU A 50 -19.36 -17.98 1.22
CA LEU A 50 -18.24 -18.12 2.18
C LEU A 50 -17.96 -19.58 2.53
N ASN A 51 -19.00 -20.43 2.60
CA ASN A 51 -18.87 -21.87 2.88
C ASN A 51 -18.32 -22.69 1.69
N LYS A 52 -18.05 -22.05 0.55
CA LYS A 52 -17.40 -22.66 -0.62
C LYS A 52 -15.93 -22.26 -0.76
N MET A 53 -15.43 -21.39 0.12
CA MET A 53 -14.02 -21.02 0.10
C MET A 53 -13.16 -22.21 0.53
N SER A 54 -12.08 -22.46 -0.21
CA SER A 54 -11.05 -23.42 0.19
C SER A 54 -10.11 -22.79 1.21
N ARG A 55 -9.66 -23.57 2.20
CA ARG A 55 -8.69 -23.17 3.21
C ARG A 55 -9.10 -22.04 4.17
N TRP A 56 -10.29 -21.48 4.01
CA TRP A 56 -10.91 -20.56 4.96
C TRP A 56 -12.01 -21.30 5.72
N VAL A 57 -11.94 -21.22 7.02
CA VAL A 57 -12.83 -21.97 7.92
C VAL A 57 -13.56 -21.05 8.88
N LEU A 58 -14.75 -21.46 9.24
CA LEU A 58 -15.48 -20.91 10.39
C LEU A 58 -15.00 -21.69 11.62
N ASP A 59 -14.33 -21.02 12.53
CA ASP A 59 -13.87 -21.62 13.79
C ASP A 59 -15.06 -21.91 14.71
N GLY A 60 -15.21 -23.16 15.07
CA GLY A 60 -16.37 -23.63 15.84
C GLY A 60 -16.41 -23.13 17.28
N GLU A 61 -15.28 -22.73 17.86
CA GLU A 61 -15.22 -22.19 19.22
C GLU A 61 -15.53 -20.69 19.28
N THR A 62 -14.92 -19.91 18.38
CA THR A 62 -14.98 -18.46 18.39
C THR A 62 -15.98 -17.87 17.40
N GLY A 63 -16.42 -18.65 16.41
CA GLY A 63 -17.24 -18.17 15.29
C GLY A 63 -16.46 -17.26 14.32
N ASN A 64 -15.16 -17.14 14.45
CA ASN A 64 -14.34 -16.31 13.56
C ASN A 64 -14.14 -17.01 12.20
N ILE A 65 -14.01 -16.21 11.15
CA ILE A 65 -13.55 -16.71 9.86
C ILE A 65 -12.04 -16.49 9.79
N LEU A 66 -11.30 -17.56 9.55
CA LEU A 66 -9.83 -17.53 9.47
C LEU A 66 -9.30 -18.51 8.42
N HIS A 67 -8.09 -18.26 7.96
CA HIS A 67 -7.38 -19.19 7.09
C HIS A 67 -6.78 -20.34 7.92
N GLU A 68 -6.85 -21.58 7.42
CA GLU A 68 -6.39 -22.80 8.13
C GLU A 68 -4.92 -22.75 8.58
N SER A 69 -4.07 -21.96 7.91
CA SER A 69 -2.66 -21.78 8.30
C SER A 69 -2.48 -20.87 9.52
N GLY A 70 -3.55 -20.23 10.03
CA GLY A 70 -3.45 -19.20 11.07
C GLY A 70 -2.88 -17.85 10.63
N ASN A 71 -2.38 -17.77 9.39
CA ASN A 71 -1.85 -16.56 8.78
C ASN A 71 -2.97 -15.71 8.14
N PHE A 72 -2.59 -14.57 7.54
CA PHE A 72 -3.50 -13.60 6.94
C PHE A 72 -4.36 -12.86 7.99
N PHE A 73 -5.51 -12.36 7.56
CA PHE A 73 -6.47 -11.71 8.44
C PHE A 73 -7.49 -12.70 9.01
N ARG A 74 -8.26 -12.23 9.98
CA ARG A 74 -9.46 -12.93 10.50
C ARG A 74 -10.65 -11.98 10.42
N ALA A 75 -11.84 -12.50 10.18
CA ALA A 75 -13.06 -11.76 10.43
C ALA A 75 -13.57 -12.14 11.83
N ILE A 76 -13.71 -11.14 12.70
CA ILE A 76 -14.13 -11.30 14.08
C ILE A 76 -15.38 -10.47 14.34
N GLY A 77 -16.14 -10.77 15.40
CA GLY A 77 -17.26 -9.95 15.88
C GLY A 77 -16.80 -8.91 16.91
N LEU A 78 -17.38 -7.73 16.85
CA LEU A 78 -17.27 -6.73 17.91
C LEU A 78 -18.63 -6.40 18.50
N ASN A 79 -18.68 -6.19 19.80
CA ASN A 79 -19.76 -5.52 20.51
C ASN A 79 -19.31 -4.12 20.87
N ILE A 80 -20.04 -3.11 20.40
CA ILE A 80 -19.69 -1.69 20.56
C ILE A 80 -20.74 -1.03 21.43
N GLU A 81 -20.29 -0.23 22.38
CA GLU A 81 -21.12 0.59 23.22
C GLU A 81 -20.55 2.00 23.28
N ILE A 82 -21.36 2.99 22.97
CA ILE A 82 -21.05 4.42 23.14
C ILE A 82 -21.93 4.94 24.29
N GLY A 83 -21.27 5.48 25.33
CA GLY A 83 -21.95 6.09 26.47
C GLY A 83 -22.06 7.61 26.32
N SER A 84 -23.01 8.22 27.01
CA SER A 84 -23.25 9.64 27.21
C SER A 84 -23.08 10.60 26.00
N PRO A 85 -24.07 11.48 25.73
CA PRO A 85 -25.36 11.57 26.43
C PRO A 85 -26.37 10.51 25.98
N ILE A 86 -26.18 9.89 24.85
CA ILE A 86 -27.05 8.85 24.30
C ILE A 86 -26.27 7.54 24.26
N VAL A 87 -26.77 6.52 24.96
CA VAL A 87 -26.16 5.17 24.86
C VAL A 87 -26.61 4.51 23.57
N MET A 88 -25.65 4.18 22.71
CA MET A 88 -25.86 3.38 21.50
C MET A 88 -25.08 2.07 21.60
N LYS A 89 -25.73 0.98 21.22
CA LYS A 89 -25.09 -0.35 21.20
C LYS A 89 -25.36 -1.01 19.86
N TRP A 90 -24.32 -1.61 19.27
CA TRP A 90 -24.47 -2.44 18.08
C TRP A 90 -23.38 -3.49 18.01
N GLN A 91 -23.55 -4.42 17.10
CA GLN A 91 -22.57 -5.47 16.81
C GLN A 91 -22.24 -5.44 15.32
N GLN A 92 -20.99 -5.72 14.99
CA GLN A 92 -20.57 -5.80 13.59
C GLN A 92 -19.39 -6.74 13.42
N PRO A 93 -19.22 -7.34 12.23
CA PRO A 93 -17.98 -7.99 11.87
C PRO A 93 -16.91 -6.95 11.59
N ILE A 94 -15.65 -7.31 11.84
CA ILE A 94 -14.48 -6.47 11.56
C ILE A 94 -13.29 -7.33 11.17
N ILE A 95 -12.35 -6.75 10.41
CA ILE A 95 -11.12 -7.43 10.00
C ILE A 95 -10.04 -7.24 11.07
N LEU A 96 -9.53 -8.32 11.61
CA LEU A 96 -8.35 -8.37 12.47
C LEU A 96 -7.13 -8.76 11.64
N GLN A 97 -6.24 -7.79 11.39
CA GLN A 97 -4.96 -7.98 10.71
C GLN A 97 -3.89 -7.19 11.46
N GLN A 98 -3.12 -7.86 12.31
CA GLN A 98 -2.19 -7.20 13.24
C GLN A 98 -0.87 -6.76 12.60
N GLU A 99 -0.49 -7.34 11.45
CA GLU A 99 0.76 -6.99 10.78
C GLU A 99 0.78 -5.54 10.33
N VAL A 100 1.85 -4.82 10.66
CA VAL A 100 2.12 -3.49 10.09
C VAL A 100 2.66 -3.68 8.69
N GLY A 101 1.90 -3.25 7.69
CA GLY A 101 2.34 -3.22 6.29
C GLY A 101 3.13 -1.95 5.98
N ILE A 102 3.86 -1.99 4.85
CA ILE A 102 4.54 -0.84 4.26
C ILE A 102 3.71 -0.35 3.09
N LEU A 103 3.40 0.95 3.09
CA LEU A 103 2.86 1.71 1.97
C LEU A 103 3.93 2.75 1.60
N GLY A 104 4.76 2.43 0.61
CA GLY A 104 5.97 3.18 0.34
C GLY A 104 6.03 3.75 -1.07
N PHE A 105 6.37 5.04 -1.19
CA PHE A 105 6.75 5.65 -2.44
C PHE A 105 8.26 5.87 -2.51
N ILE A 106 8.87 5.45 -3.61
CA ILE A 106 10.17 5.95 -4.03
C ILE A 106 9.94 7.25 -4.78
N ALA A 107 10.59 8.30 -4.35
CA ALA A 107 10.50 9.62 -4.94
C ALA A 107 11.83 10.06 -5.58
N LYS A 108 11.74 10.93 -6.58
CA LYS A 108 12.89 11.54 -7.24
C LYS A 108 12.57 12.99 -7.62
N ASN A 109 13.52 13.89 -7.34
CA ASN A 109 13.47 15.23 -7.87
C ASN A 109 14.00 15.21 -9.32
N ILE A 110 13.17 15.66 -10.27
CA ILE A 110 13.51 15.82 -11.68
C ILE A 110 13.21 17.28 -12.04
N ASN A 111 14.26 18.04 -12.34
CA ASN A 111 14.17 19.46 -12.69
C ASN A 111 13.44 20.33 -11.63
N GLY A 112 13.62 20.02 -10.34
CA GLY A 112 12.97 20.75 -9.25
C GLY A 112 11.55 20.28 -8.91
N VAL A 113 11.03 19.25 -9.60
CA VAL A 113 9.71 18.67 -9.38
C VAL A 113 9.87 17.26 -8.80
N LEU A 114 9.16 16.99 -7.72
CA LEU A 114 9.18 15.69 -7.06
C LEU A 114 8.23 14.71 -7.79
N HIS A 115 8.78 13.64 -8.31
CA HIS A 115 8.05 12.56 -8.95
C HIS A 115 8.07 11.32 -8.05
N VAL A 116 7.00 10.54 -8.07
CA VAL A 116 6.92 9.27 -7.35
C VAL A 116 6.82 8.10 -8.32
N LEU A 117 7.46 7.00 -7.97
CA LEU A 117 7.33 5.75 -8.70
C LEU A 117 6.05 5.04 -8.23
N ALA A 118 5.04 5.02 -9.08
CA ALA A 118 3.78 4.33 -8.82
C ALA A 118 3.73 2.97 -9.53
N GLN A 119 2.94 2.03 -9.02
CA GLN A 119 2.67 0.76 -9.69
C GLN A 119 1.20 0.64 -10.10
N ALA A 120 0.95 -0.10 -11.18
CA ALA A 120 -0.36 -0.62 -11.52
C ALA A 120 -0.56 -1.93 -10.76
N LYS A 121 -1.38 -1.90 -9.70
CA LYS A 121 -1.57 -3.04 -8.82
C LYS A 121 -2.97 -3.63 -8.96
N MET A 122 -3.02 -4.95 -9.15
CA MET A 122 -4.26 -5.70 -9.10
C MET A 122 -4.60 -6.04 -7.64
N GLU A 123 -5.83 -5.76 -7.26
CA GLU A 123 -6.42 -6.24 -6.01
C GLU A 123 -7.88 -6.66 -6.27
N PRO A 124 -8.33 -7.79 -5.71
CA PRO A 124 -9.67 -8.33 -6.04
C PRO A 124 -10.83 -7.41 -5.62
N GLY A 125 -10.60 -6.48 -4.69
CA GLY A 125 -11.60 -5.49 -4.25
C GLY A 125 -11.65 -4.21 -5.09
N ASN A 126 -10.72 -3.99 -6.02
CA ASN A 126 -10.70 -2.80 -6.85
C ASN A 126 -11.82 -2.83 -7.91
N ILE A 127 -12.48 -1.70 -8.14
CA ILE A 127 -13.56 -1.57 -9.13
C ILE A 127 -13.08 -2.00 -10.53
N ASN A 128 -11.89 -1.54 -10.93
CA ASN A 128 -11.28 -1.84 -12.24
C ASN A 128 -10.24 -2.96 -12.17
N LEU A 129 -10.21 -3.74 -11.10
CA LEU A 129 -9.20 -4.76 -10.77
C LEU A 129 -7.79 -4.20 -10.58
N VAL A 130 -7.32 -3.35 -11.49
CA VAL A 130 -6.00 -2.71 -11.46
C VAL A 130 -6.15 -1.22 -11.19
N GLN A 131 -5.41 -0.71 -10.23
CA GLN A 131 -5.38 0.71 -9.85
C GLN A 131 -3.95 1.17 -9.58
N ILE A 132 -3.74 2.49 -9.62
CA ILE A 132 -2.48 3.11 -9.22
C ILE A 132 -2.30 2.91 -7.70
N SER A 133 -1.11 2.48 -7.32
CA SER A 133 -0.73 2.14 -5.94
C SER A 133 0.67 2.68 -5.64
N PRO A 134 1.04 2.82 -4.35
CA PRO A 134 2.43 3.09 -3.96
C PRO A 134 3.43 2.12 -4.59
N THR A 135 4.69 2.53 -4.73
CA THR A 135 5.78 1.68 -5.25
C THR A 135 5.81 0.32 -4.57
N VAL A 136 5.61 0.31 -3.26
CA VAL A 136 5.51 -0.91 -2.44
C VAL A 136 4.26 -0.83 -1.58
N GLN A 137 3.46 -1.88 -1.65
CA GLN A 137 2.38 -2.16 -0.72
C GLN A 137 2.51 -3.63 -0.30
N ALA A 138 3.04 -3.87 0.89
CA ALA A 138 3.35 -5.21 1.36
C ALA A 138 3.23 -5.33 2.87
N THR A 139 2.66 -6.44 3.33
CA THR A 139 2.69 -6.84 4.74
C THR A 139 4.05 -7.47 5.09
N ARG A 140 4.34 -7.59 6.39
CA ARG A 140 5.59 -8.18 6.86
C ARG A 140 5.77 -9.62 6.37
N SER A 141 4.72 -10.42 6.41
CA SER A 141 4.73 -11.79 5.91
C SER A 141 5.07 -11.87 4.42
N ASN A 142 4.63 -10.88 3.60
CA ASN A 142 4.93 -10.84 2.18
C ASN A 142 6.41 -10.57 1.89
N TYR A 143 7.02 -9.57 2.52
CA TYR A 143 8.42 -9.26 2.24
C TYR A 143 9.41 -10.19 2.94
N LEU A 144 8.99 -10.89 4.00
CA LEU A 144 9.75 -12.00 4.59
C LEU A 144 9.51 -13.33 3.87
N GLN A 145 8.70 -13.35 2.81
CA GLN A 145 8.38 -14.53 2.01
C GLN A 145 7.83 -15.72 2.85
N ALA A 146 7.12 -15.41 3.94
CA ALA A 146 6.58 -16.42 4.87
C ALA A 146 5.63 -17.43 4.19
N HIS A 147 5.16 -17.13 2.98
CA HIS A 147 4.26 -17.99 2.19
C HIS A 147 4.88 -18.49 0.89
N GLY A 148 6.23 -18.42 0.75
CA GLY A 148 6.93 -18.87 -0.45
C GLY A 148 6.69 -18.03 -1.71
N GLY A 149 6.06 -16.86 -1.60
CA GLY A 149 5.84 -15.92 -2.70
C GLY A 149 7.12 -15.18 -3.12
N LYS A 150 7.05 -14.45 -4.22
CA LYS A 150 8.15 -13.55 -4.63
C LYS A 150 8.23 -12.36 -3.69
N ARG A 151 9.46 -11.96 -3.34
CA ARG A 151 9.71 -10.72 -2.60
C ARG A 151 9.20 -9.53 -3.43
N PRO A 152 8.44 -8.59 -2.83
CA PRO A 152 7.96 -7.42 -3.55
C PRO A 152 9.13 -6.60 -4.11
N ALA A 153 9.00 -6.13 -5.35
CA ALA A 153 9.99 -5.26 -5.96
C ALA A 153 10.18 -4.01 -5.11
N PHE A 154 11.41 -3.50 -5.04
CA PHE A 154 11.78 -2.27 -4.32
C PHE A 154 11.57 -2.27 -2.80
N VAL A 155 11.15 -3.35 -2.18
CA VAL A 155 10.90 -3.39 -0.73
C VAL A 155 12.16 -3.07 0.09
N ASP A 156 13.34 -3.39 -0.42
CA ASP A 156 14.62 -3.17 0.25
C ASP A 156 14.89 -1.69 0.53
N TYR A 157 14.39 -0.78 -0.33
CA TYR A 157 14.48 0.66 -0.10
C TYR A 157 13.81 1.11 1.20
N PHE A 158 12.85 0.35 1.71
CA PHE A 158 12.04 0.71 2.89
C PHE A 158 12.43 -0.04 4.16
N ILE A 159 13.14 -1.16 4.03
CA ILE A 159 13.52 -2.01 5.18
C ILE A 159 15.00 -1.97 5.49
N GLU A 160 15.84 -1.59 4.53
CA GLU A 160 17.28 -1.46 4.70
C GLU A 160 17.70 0.01 4.75
N PRO A 161 18.68 0.36 5.56
CA PRO A 161 19.17 1.74 5.63
C PRO A 161 20.03 2.13 4.42
N GLY A 162 20.15 3.44 4.15
CA GLY A 162 21.13 3.96 3.20
C GLY A 162 20.70 4.08 1.75
N HIS A 163 19.45 3.73 1.40
CA HIS A 163 18.96 3.78 0.03
C HIS A 163 18.52 5.17 -0.45
N GLY A 164 18.39 6.15 0.44
CA GLY A 164 17.96 7.50 0.07
C GLY A 164 17.70 8.39 1.28
N VAL A 165 17.12 9.55 1.01
CA VAL A 165 16.68 10.51 2.03
C VAL A 165 15.24 10.23 2.40
N LEU A 166 14.97 10.02 3.67
CA LEU A 166 13.64 9.78 4.21
C LEU A 166 12.88 11.11 4.26
N LEU A 167 11.81 11.24 3.45
CA LEU A 167 10.94 12.43 3.41
C LEU A 167 9.77 12.30 4.38
N LEU A 168 9.22 11.11 4.49
CA LEU A 168 8.11 10.76 5.37
C LEU A 168 8.30 9.36 5.92
N ASP A 169 8.02 9.15 7.20
CA ASP A 169 7.94 7.84 7.84
C ASP A 169 6.97 7.91 9.02
N GLN A 170 5.76 7.46 8.83
CA GLN A 170 4.70 7.57 9.82
C GLN A 170 3.80 6.33 9.88
N LEU A 171 3.36 5.99 11.08
CA LEU A 171 2.32 4.98 11.29
C LEU A 171 0.94 5.66 11.24
N HIS A 172 0.16 5.28 10.23
CA HIS A 172 -1.22 5.73 10.09
C HIS A 172 -2.19 4.59 10.39
N SER A 173 -3.30 4.94 11.02
CA SER A 173 -4.42 4.01 11.21
C SER A 173 -5.16 3.77 9.91
N GLU A 174 -5.53 2.52 9.68
CA GLU A 174 -6.48 2.15 8.64
C GLU A 174 -7.92 2.52 9.04
N GLN A 175 -8.86 2.34 8.11
CA GLN A 175 -10.28 2.61 8.34
C GLN A 175 -10.81 1.84 9.55
N GLY A 176 -11.00 2.51 10.69
CA GLY A 176 -11.42 1.91 11.95
C GLY A 176 -12.79 1.24 11.91
N GLY A 177 -13.65 1.58 10.95
CA GLY A 177 -14.93 0.88 10.73
C GLY A 177 -14.80 -0.49 10.07
N ARG A 178 -13.63 -0.83 9.52
CA ARG A 178 -13.36 -2.10 8.80
C ARG A 178 -12.24 -2.91 9.42
N TYR A 179 -11.25 -2.24 10.01
CA TYR A 179 -10.05 -2.87 10.56
C TYR A 179 -9.94 -2.61 12.06
N TYR A 180 -9.77 -3.68 12.83
CA TYR A 180 -9.58 -3.57 14.28
C TYR A 180 -8.13 -3.20 14.61
N ARG A 181 -7.91 -1.95 15.07
CA ARG A 181 -6.61 -1.42 15.51
C ARG A 181 -5.47 -1.60 14.50
N LYS A 182 -5.79 -1.62 13.20
CA LYS A 182 -4.81 -1.75 12.11
C LYS A 182 -4.08 -0.44 11.91
N ARG A 183 -2.77 -0.53 11.73
CA ARG A 183 -1.91 0.56 11.28
C ARG A 183 -0.98 0.08 10.18
N ASN A 184 -0.61 0.97 9.25
CA ASN A 184 0.44 0.76 8.28
C ASN A 184 1.49 1.86 8.37
N ARG A 185 2.72 1.51 8.01
CA ARG A 185 3.84 2.44 7.89
C ARG A 185 3.78 3.08 6.51
N ASN A 186 3.56 4.40 6.48
CA ASN A 186 3.56 5.20 5.27
C ASN A 186 4.92 5.87 5.14
N VAL A 187 5.60 5.62 4.02
CA VAL A 187 6.99 6.02 3.81
C VAL A 187 7.19 6.67 2.46
N ILE A 188 7.93 7.76 2.42
CA ILE A 188 8.44 8.35 1.17
C ILE A 188 9.94 8.46 1.28
N ILE A 189 10.66 7.83 0.35
CA ILE A 189 12.13 7.87 0.26
C ILE A 189 12.52 8.52 -1.05
N GLN A 190 13.27 9.61 -0.96
CA GLN A 190 13.86 10.26 -2.13
C GLN A 190 15.22 9.65 -2.44
N ILE A 191 15.41 9.23 -3.70
CA ILE A 191 16.64 8.62 -4.18
C ILE A 191 17.37 9.53 -5.17
N SER A 192 18.69 9.34 -5.27
CA SER A 192 19.55 10.06 -6.21
C SER A 192 19.49 9.52 -7.63
N LEU A 193 20.14 10.20 -8.59
CA LEU A 193 19.96 10.03 -10.03
C LEU A 193 20.26 8.61 -10.59
N PHE A 194 21.28 7.93 -10.06
CA PHE A 194 21.87 6.74 -10.70
C PHE A 194 20.94 5.51 -10.74
N ILE A 195 20.06 5.34 -9.77
CA ILE A 195 19.27 4.10 -9.60
C ILE A 195 18.07 4.05 -10.56
N PHE A 196 17.55 5.22 -10.98
CA PHE A 196 16.38 5.29 -11.86
C PHE A 196 16.65 4.87 -13.31
N GLN A 197 17.88 4.95 -13.81
CA GLN A 197 18.21 4.43 -15.16
C GLN A 197 18.11 2.91 -15.21
N THR A 198 18.43 2.23 -14.12
CA THR A 198 18.32 0.77 -14.00
C THR A 198 16.86 0.32 -13.78
N VAL A 199 16.08 1.11 -13.03
CA VAL A 199 14.67 0.81 -12.69
C VAL A 199 13.75 0.93 -13.90
N LYS A 200 14.00 1.86 -14.83
CA LYS A 200 13.17 2.04 -16.04
C LYS A 200 13.16 0.81 -16.96
N LEU A 201 14.15 -0.06 -16.85
CA LEU A 201 14.32 -1.24 -17.71
C LEU A 201 13.74 -2.54 -17.15
N MET A 202 13.38 -2.61 -15.86
CA MET A 202 13.11 -3.90 -15.23
C MET A 202 11.67 -4.16 -14.79
N VAL A 203 10.79 -3.16 -14.72
CA VAL A 203 9.41 -3.38 -14.18
C VAL A 203 8.38 -2.67 -15.04
N THR A 204 7.69 -3.44 -15.87
CA THR A 204 6.65 -2.95 -16.80
C THR A 204 5.43 -2.36 -16.10
N ASP A 205 5.24 -2.66 -14.81
CA ASP A 205 4.06 -2.26 -14.04
C ASP A 205 4.27 -1.00 -13.18
N HIS A 206 5.43 -0.33 -13.29
CA HIS A 206 5.73 0.90 -12.56
C HIS A 206 5.90 2.10 -13.50
N LEU A 207 5.36 3.22 -13.09
CA LEU A 207 5.44 4.50 -13.82
C LEU A 207 5.80 5.63 -12.86
N LEU A 208 6.64 6.58 -13.32
CA LEU A 208 6.87 7.83 -12.62
C LEU A 208 5.68 8.76 -12.84
N VAL A 209 5.02 9.14 -11.75
CA VAL A 209 3.94 10.13 -11.74
C VAL A 209 4.33 11.31 -10.87
N HIS A 210 3.72 12.45 -11.17
CA HIS A 210 3.89 13.73 -10.46
C HIS A 210 2.69 13.97 -9.56
#